data_18541a47c9daaded7c28b95f494af597
#
_entry.id   18541a47c9daaded7c28b95f494af597
#
_cell.length_a   1.000
_cell.length_b   1.000
_cell.length_c   1.000
_cell.angle_alpha   90.00
_cell.angle_beta   90.00
_cell.angle_gamma   90.00
#
_symmetry.space_group_name_H-M   'P 1'
#
loop_
_entity.id
_entity.type
_entity.pdbx_description
1 polymer ?
#
loop_
_entity_poly.entity_id
_entity_poly.type
_entity_poly.pdbx_seq_one_letter_code
_entity_poly.pdbx_strand_id
1 'polypeptide(L)'
;MNEKVKYWLDLSDYDYDTAVAMQQSGRYLYVGFMCHQTTEKILKAYFNSVNPEPAPYSYSLSYIAKKAAIYDSFTDAYKDFLDVLEPLNIEARYPSHKEKLLQGLTKGKCEEILQNTKE
;
A
#
# COMPACT_ATOMS: atom_id res chain seq x y z
N MET A 1 -20.45 11.12 2.12
CA MET A 1 -19.21 10.64 1.45
C MET A 1 -19.58 10.11 0.09
N ASN A 2 -18.79 10.43 -0.93
CA ASN A 2 -19.12 9.96 -2.27
C ASN A 2 -18.84 8.45 -2.40
N GLU A 3 -19.58 7.78 -3.27
CA GLU A 3 -19.53 6.32 -3.37
C GLU A 3 -18.17 5.79 -3.82
N LYS A 4 -17.45 6.52 -4.69
CA LYS A 4 -16.11 6.12 -5.13
C LYS A 4 -15.11 6.15 -3.98
N VAL A 5 -15.17 7.20 -3.15
CA VAL A 5 -14.31 7.31 -1.97
C VAL A 5 -14.59 6.16 -1.01
N LYS A 6 -15.88 5.92 -0.72
CA LYS A 6 -16.27 4.83 0.17
C LYS A 6 -15.78 3.47 -0.35
N TYR A 7 -15.92 3.23 -1.65
CA TYR A 7 -15.47 1.97 -2.27
C TYR A 7 -13.99 1.71 -2.00
N TRP A 8 -13.14 2.73 -2.25
CA TRP A 8 -11.72 2.56 -2.03
C TRP A 8 -11.34 2.43 -0.56
N LEU A 9 -12.01 3.18 0.32
CA LEU A 9 -11.75 3.08 1.77
C LEU A 9 -12.16 1.73 2.32
N ASP A 10 -13.30 1.19 1.91
CA ASP A 10 -13.76 -0.13 2.36
C ASP A 10 -12.77 -1.22 1.92
N LEU A 11 -12.29 -1.16 0.69
CA LEU A 11 -11.29 -2.11 0.20
C LEU A 11 -9.95 -1.93 0.92
N SER A 12 -9.55 -0.70 1.21
CA SER A 12 -8.33 -0.43 1.95
C SER A 12 -8.38 -1.06 3.34
N ASP A 13 -9.50 -0.89 4.05
CA ASP A 13 -9.68 -1.49 5.37
C ASP A 13 -9.64 -3.01 5.31
N TYR A 14 -10.29 -3.59 4.31
CA TYR A 14 -10.29 -5.03 4.10
C TYR A 14 -8.86 -5.55 3.85
N ASP A 15 -8.10 -4.85 3.01
CA ASP A 15 -6.73 -5.25 2.69
C ASP A 15 -5.82 -5.11 3.91
N TYR A 16 -6.01 -4.08 4.73
CA TYR A 16 -5.21 -3.93 5.95
C TYR A 16 -5.49 -5.06 6.94
N ASP A 17 -6.76 -5.42 7.13
CA ASP A 17 -7.13 -6.54 7.99
C ASP A 17 -6.51 -7.85 7.49
N THR A 18 -6.45 -8.03 6.17
CA THR A 18 -5.77 -9.18 5.57
C THR A 18 -4.27 -9.15 5.86
N ALA A 19 -3.64 -7.97 5.81
CA ALA A 19 -2.22 -7.84 6.14
C ALA A 19 -1.95 -8.25 7.59
N VAL A 20 -2.81 -7.84 8.52
CA VAL A 20 -2.70 -8.24 9.93
C VAL A 20 -2.84 -9.76 10.07
N ALA A 21 -3.79 -10.38 9.36
CA ALA A 21 -3.96 -11.82 9.39
C ALA A 21 -2.73 -12.56 8.82
N MET A 22 -2.11 -12.02 7.77
CA MET A 22 -0.88 -12.58 7.20
C MET A 22 0.28 -12.51 8.18
N GLN A 23 0.38 -11.40 8.93
CA GLN A 23 1.40 -11.24 9.96
C GLN A 23 1.22 -12.29 11.06
N GLN A 24 -0.01 -12.50 11.52
CA GLN A 24 -0.31 -13.47 12.58
C GLN A 24 -0.01 -14.91 12.14
N SER A 25 -0.18 -15.22 10.85
CA SER A 25 0.07 -16.55 10.31
C SER A 25 1.49 -16.75 9.78
N GLY A 26 2.35 -15.73 9.88
CA GLY A 26 3.74 -15.82 9.41
C GLY A 26 3.90 -15.72 7.89
N ARG A 27 2.90 -15.22 7.19
CA ARG A 27 2.94 -15.06 5.72
C ARG A 27 3.51 -13.70 5.33
N TYR A 28 4.77 -13.47 5.67
CA TYR A 28 5.40 -12.13 5.60
C TYR A 28 5.49 -11.54 4.20
N LEU A 29 5.64 -12.37 3.17
CA LEU A 29 5.62 -11.90 1.79
C LEU A 29 4.33 -11.13 1.49
N TYR A 30 3.20 -11.68 1.94
CA TYR A 30 1.89 -11.09 1.67
C TYR A 30 1.55 -9.95 2.62
N VAL A 31 2.23 -9.82 3.77
CA VAL A 31 2.10 -8.61 4.60
C VAL A 31 2.53 -7.39 3.79
N GLY A 32 3.70 -7.45 3.16
CA GLY A 32 4.18 -6.35 2.33
C GLY A 32 3.26 -6.06 1.14
N PHE A 33 2.82 -7.10 0.44
CA PHE A 33 1.91 -6.98 -0.69
C PHE A 33 0.59 -6.32 -0.27
N MET A 34 -0.02 -6.79 0.83
CA MET A 34 -1.30 -6.26 1.29
C MET A 34 -1.17 -4.83 1.82
N CYS A 35 -0.05 -4.48 2.45
CA CYS A 35 0.19 -3.09 2.86
C CYS A 35 0.32 -2.17 1.65
N HIS A 36 0.95 -2.63 0.57
CA HIS A 36 0.97 -1.88 -0.69
C HIS A 36 -0.46 -1.67 -1.21
N GLN A 37 -1.28 -2.72 -1.23
CA GLN A 37 -2.66 -2.63 -1.71
C GLN A 37 -3.48 -1.67 -0.85
N THR A 38 -3.32 -1.72 0.48
CA THR A 38 -3.99 -0.81 1.40
C THR A 38 -3.65 0.64 1.08
N THR A 39 -2.36 0.94 0.93
CA THR A 39 -1.88 2.29 0.66
C THR A 39 -2.33 2.77 -0.71
N GLU A 40 -2.27 1.91 -1.74
CA GLU A 40 -2.75 2.22 -3.08
C GLU A 40 -4.21 2.67 -3.04
N LYS A 41 -5.05 1.93 -2.32
CA LYS A 41 -6.49 2.22 -2.25
C LYS A 41 -6.80 3.48 -1.46
N ILE A 42 -6.03 3.77 -0.41
CA ILE A 42 -6.17 5.04 0.31
C ILE A 42 -5.84 6.22 -0.62
N LEU A 43 -4.77 6.11 -1.41
CA LEU A 43 -4.40 7.16 -2.36
C LEU A 43 -5.47 7.34 -3.43
N LYS A 44 -6.07 6.26 -3.92
CA LYS A 44 -7.16 6.33 -4.88
C LYS A 44 -8.43 6.93 -4.27
N ALA A 45 -8.70 6.63 -2.99
CA ALA A 45 -9.81 7.27 -2.27
C ALA A 45 -9.59 8.78 -2.18
N TYR A 46 -8.37 9.19 -1.83
CA TYR A 46 -8.06 10.63 -1.79
C TYR A 46 -8.23 11.26 -3.17
N PHE A 47 -7.74 10.62 -4.22
CA PHE A 47 -7.90 11.13 -5.59
C PHE A 47 -9.38 11.39 -5.88
N ASN A 48 -10.25 10.44 -5.57
CA ASN A 48 -11.68 10.58 -5.83
C ASN A 48 -12.38 11.56 -4.88
N SER A 49 -11.75 11.94 -3.76
CA SER A 49 -12.31 12.97 -2.88
C SER A 49 -12.15 14.37 -3.48
N VAL A 50 -11.17 14.56 -4.38
CA VAL A 50 -10.87 15.86 -5.00
C VAL A 50 -11.07 15.86 -6.51
N ASN A 51 -11.39 14.73 -7.13
CA ASN A 51 -11.54 14.60 -8.56
C ASN A 51 -12.65 13.57 -8.89
N PRO A 52 -13.67 13.96 -9.69
CA PRO A 52 -14.77 13.04 -10.02
C PRO A 52 -14.39 11.96 -11.05
N GLU A 53 -13.25 12.10 -11.72
CA GLU A 53 -12.81 11.12 -12.71
C GLU A 53 -12.39 9.81 -12.06
N PRO A 54 -12.37 8.68 -12.79
CA PRO A 54 -11.85 7.42 -12.26
C PRO A 54 -10.42 7.58 -11.76
N ALA A 55 -10.08 6.93 -10.64
CA ALA A 55 -8.73 6.94 -10.13
C ALA A 55 -7.75 6.35 -11.15
N PRO A 56 -6.48 6.79 -11.16
CA PRO A 56 -5.49 6.28 -12.11
C PRO A 56 -5.38 4.77 -12.05
N TYR A 57 -5.34 4.13 -13.21
CA TYR A 57 -5.12 2.69 -13.30
C TYR A 57 -3.62 2.44 -13.23
N SER A 58 -3.11 2.37 -12.01
CA SER A 58 -1.68 2.24 -11.76
C SER A 58 -1.45 1.55 -10.42
N TYR A 59 -0.32 0.87 -10.29
CA TYR A 59 0.16 0.32 -9.04
C TYR A 59 1.27 1.16 -8.41
N SER A 60 1.72 2.21 -9.10
CA SER A 60 2.75 3.09 -8.55
C SER A 60 2.14 4.06 -7.54
N LEU A 61 2.55 3.92 -6.28
CA LEU A 61 2.03 4.75 -5.19
C LEU A 61 2.40 6.21 -5.38
N SER A 62 3.65 6.49 -5.75
CA SER A 62 4.08 7.87 -5.97
C SER A 62 3.38 8.51 -7.16
N TYR A 63 3.12 7.73 -8.24
CA TYR A 63 2.37 8.22 -9.39
C TYR A 63 0.95 8.63 -8.99
N ILE A 64 0.25 7.77 -8.23
CA ILE A 64 -1.11 8.06 -7.78
C ILE A 64 -1.11 9.30 -6.88
N ALA A 65 -0.16 9.40 -5.95
CA ALA A 65 -0.06 10.54 -5.05
C ALA A 65 0.20 11.84 -5.83
N LYS A 66 1.03 11.80 -6.85
CA LYS A 66 1.30 12.98 -7.70
C LYS A 66 0.07 13.38 -8.51
N LYS A 67 -0.67 12.41 -9.05
CA LYS A 67 -1.92 12.68 -9.77
C LYS A 67 -2.99 13.28 -8.86
N ALA A 68 -3.00 12.88 -7.59
CA ALA A 68 -3.91 13.43 -6.59
C ALA A 68 -3.43 14.79 -6.04
N ALA A 69 -2.27 15.26 -6.47
CA ALA A 69 -1.65 16.53 -6.03
C ALA A 69 -1.36 16.58 -4.52
N ILE A 70 -1.07 15.43 -3.91
CA ILE A 70 -0.77 15.33 -2.48
C ILE A 70 0.68 14.95 -2.19
N TYR A 71 1.42 14.45 -3.21
CA TYR A 71 2.76 13.91 -2.99
C TYR A 71 3.70 14.93 -2.34
N ASP A 72 3.67 16.18 -2.82
CA ASP A 72 4.55 17.22 -2.32
C ASP A 72 4.21 17.65 -0.87
N SER A 73 3.01 17.32 -0.41
CA SER A 73 2.58 17.58 0.98
C SER A 73 3.09 16.53 1.96
N PHE A 74 3.60 15.40 1.47
CA PHE A 74 4.10 14.35 2.33
C PHE A 74 5.45 14.72 2.93
N THR A 75 5.68 14.26 4.17
CA THR A 75 7.00 14.35 4.79
C THR A 75 7.97 13.42 4.05
N ASP A 76 9.27 13.65 4.25
CA ASP A 76 10.28 12.76 3.67
C ASP A 76 10.12 11.32 4.17
N ALA A 77 9.70 11.15 5.43
CA ALA A 77 9.44 9.82 5.99
C ALA A 77 8.32 9.09 5.23
N TYR A 78 7.24 9.79 4.88
CA TYR A 78 6.17 9.18 4.10
C TYR A 78 6.60 8.87 2.67
N LYS A 79 7.36 9.74 2.04
CA LYS A 79 7.90 9.49 0.71
C LYS A 79 8.81 8.27 0.70
N ASP A 80 9.68 8.15 1.70
CA ASP A 80 10.56 7.00 1.86
C ASP A 80 9.76 5.72 2.08
N PHE A 81 8.69 5.80 2.87
CA PHE A 81 7.82 4.64 3.10
C PHE A 81 7.14 4.17 1.81
N LEU A 82 6.67 5.09 0.97
CA LEU A 82 6.11 4.72 -0.34
C LEU A 82 7.17 4.00 -1.18
N ASP A 83 8.42 4.45 -1.16
CA ASP A 83 9.50 3.80 -1.89
C ASP A 83 9.79 2.39 -1.36
N VAL A 84 9.64 2.16 -0.05
CA VAL A 84 9.76 0.82 0.53
C VAL A 84 8.65 -0.10 0.04
N LEU A 85 7.41 0.40 -0.05
CA LEU A 85 6.26 -0.41 -0.47
C LEU A 85 6.22 -0.70 -1.97
N GLU A 86 6.72 0.22 -2.80
CA GLU A 86 6.61 0.12 -4.27
C GLU A 86 7.01 -1.26 -4.82
N PRO A 87 8.21 -1.80 -4.52
CA PRO A 87 8.61 -3.07 -5.12
C PRO A 87 7.83 -4.28 -4.57
N LEU A 88 7.20 -4.15 -3.42
CA LEU A 88 6.53 -5.28 -2.78
C LEU A 88 5.31 -5.77 -3.56
N ASN A 89 4.66 -4.89 -4.32
CA ASN A 89 3.55 -5.28 -5.17
C ASN A 89 4.01 -6.15 -6.35
N ILE A 90 5.04 -5.71 -7.06
CA ILE A 90 5.51 -6.39 -8.28
C ILE A 90 6.27 -7.67 -7.93
N GLU A 91 7.20 -7.58 -6.99
CA GLU A 91 8.09 -8.68 -6.66
C GLU A 91 7.35 -9.86 -6.02
N ALA A 92 6.26 -9.60 -5.29
CA ALA A 92 5.44 -10.67 -4.72
C ALA A 92 4.79 -11.57 -5.77
N ARG A 93 4.62 -11.06 -7.00
CA ARG A 93 3.97 -11.80 -8.10
C ARG A 93 4.94 -12.64 -8.93
N TYR A 94 6.25 -12.42 -8.79
CA TYR A 94 7.26 -13.06 -9.62
C TYR A 94 8.12 -14.00 -8.76
N PRO A 95 8.04 -15.33 -8.98
CA PRO A 95 8.77 -16.30 -8.15
C PRO A 95 10.27 -16.07 -8.09
N SER A 96 10.87 -15.49 -9.13
CA SER A 96 12.31 -15.24 -9.17
C SER A 96 12.79 -14.25 -8.11
N HIS A 97 11.88 -13.44 -7.56
CA HIS A 97 12.20 -12.46 -6.53
C HIS A 97 11.75 -12.88 -5.14
N LYS A 98 10.98 -13.97 -5.04
CA LYS A 98 10.35 -14.39 -3.79
C LYS A 98 11.34 -14.64 -2.66
N GLU A 99 12.41 -15.37 -2.95
CA GLU A 99 13.41 -15.70 -1.92
C GLU A 99 14.12 -14.44 -1.41
N LYS A 100 14.47 -13.53 -2.31
CA LYS A 100 15.12 -12.27 -1.96
C LYS A 100 14.21 -11.42 -1.07
N LEU A 101 12.93 -11.35 -1.39
CA LEU A 101 11.95 -10.63 -0.57
C LEU A 101 11.80 -11.26 0.81
N LEU A 102 11.71 -12.59 0.87
CA LEU A 102 11.55 -13.30 2.14
C LEU A 102 12.74 -13.09 3.07
N GLN A 103 13.94 -12.92 2.54
CA GLN A 103 15.11 -12.62 3.34
C GLN A 103 15.03 -11.24 3.99
N GLY A 104 14.38 -10.28 3.31
CA GLY A 104 14.22 -8.91 3.82
C GLY A 104 12.97 -8.72 4.67
N LEU A 105 11.98 -9.62 4.57
CA LEU A 105 10.69 -9.49 5.25
C LEU A 105 10.66 -10.37 6.50
N THR A 106 11.37 -9.96 7.53
CA THR A 106 11.32 -10.62 8.84
C THR A 106 10.05 -10.24 9.58
N LYS A 107 9.73 -10.96 10.64
CA LYS A 107 8.59 -10.62 11.50
C LYS A 107 8.64 -9.17 11.99
N GLY A 108 9.81 -8.74 12.47
CA GLY A 108 9.98 -7.37 12.98
C GLY A 108 9.83 -6.32 11.89
N LYS A 109 10.36 -6.59 10.69
CA LYS A 109 10.21 -5.66 9.56
C LYS A 109 8.75 -5.54 9.12
N CYS A 110 8.02 -6.66 9.10
CA CYS A 110 6.61 -6.66 8.77
C CYS A 110 5.78 -5.91 9.81
N GLU A 111 6.11 -6.02 11.08
CA GLU A 111 5.43 -5.25 12.14
C GLU A 111 5.64 -3.76 11.93
N GLU A 112 6.84 -3.34 11.57
CA GLU A 112 7.17 -1.95 11.25
C GLU A 112 6.36 -1.46 10.05
N ILE A 113 6.28 -2.26 8.99
CA ILE A 113 5.51 -1.92 7.78
C ILE A 113 4.02 -1.78 8.11
N LEU A 114 3.47 -2.70 8.91
CA LEU A 114 2.07 -2.63 9.34
C LEU A 114 1.80 -1.34 10.13
N GLN A 115 2.69 -1.00 11.06
CA GLN A 115 2.52 0.19 11.87
C GLN A 115 2.56 1.46 11.01
N ASN A 116 3.50 1.54 10.07
CA ASN A 116 3.60 2.70 9.18
C ASN A 116 2.41 2.78 8.23
N THR A 117 1.88 1.65 7.78
CA THR A 117 0.69 1.62 6.90
C THR A 117 -0.54 2.16 7.64
N LYS A 118 -0.67 1.83 8.92
CA LYS A 118 -1.78 2.31 9.75
C LYS A 118 -1.76 3.83 9.92
N GLU A 119 -0.59 4.42 9.98
CA GLU A 119 -0.46 5.87 10.10
C GLU A 119 -0.69 6.57 8.76
#